data_7438a920d86101576a46cdd433e0846e
#
_entry.id   7438a920d86101576a46cdd433e0846e
#
_cell.length_a   1.000
_cell.length_b   1.000
_cell.length_c   1.000
_cell.angle_alpha   90.00
_cell.angle_beta   90.00
_cell.angle_gamma   90.00
#
_symmetry.space_group_name_H-M   'P 1'
#
loop_
_entity.id
_entity.type
_entity.pdbx_description
1 polymer ?
#
loop_
_entity_poly.entity_id
_entity_poly.type
_entity_poly.pdbx_seq_one_letter_code
_entity_poly.pdbx_strand_id
1 'polypeptide(L)'
;MSVLVGRKAPDFTVAAVLGNGEIVDKFNLHEHIKGKYGLVFFYPLDFTFVCPSELIALDHRMEEFNSRNVEVISVSIDSHFTHNAYRNTPVQNGGIGPVRYTMAADMNHSICQSYGVEHPVAGIAFRGAFIIDTQGMVRSQIVNDLPIGRNIDEIIRTIDAVQFFEEHGEVCPAGWKKGDVGMKASPQGVAEYLAKNSGDL
;
A
#
# COMPACT_ATOMS: atom_id res chain seq x y z
N MET A 1 -12.25 -6.18 12.71
CA MET A 1 -11.46 -6.12 11.45
C MET A 1 -12.37 -6.56 10.32
N SER A 2 -12.56 -5.73 9.31
CA SER A 2 -13.38 -6.08 8.13
C SER A 2 -12.47 -6.25 6.91
N VAL A 3 -12.76 -7.28 6.10
CA VAL A 3 -12.12 -7.44 4.79
C VAL A 3 -12.69 -6.36 3.87
N LEU A 4 -11.82 -5.51 3.32
CA LEU A 4 -12.20 -4.44 2.38
C LEU A 4 -12.06 -4.87 0.91
N VAL A 5 -11.44 -6.01 0.64
CA VAL A 5 -11.25 -6.52 -0.73
C VAL A 5 -12.62 -6.68 -1.43
N GLY A 6 -12.72 -6.13 -2.64
CA GLY A 6 -13.97 -6.08 -3.42
C GLY A 6 -14.93 -4.97 -3.03
N ARG A 7 -14.51 -4.04 -2.16
CA ARG A 7 -15.32 -2.88 -1.74
C ARG A 7 -14.62 -1.57 -2.13
N LYS A 8 -15.38 -0.48 -2.20
CA LYS A 8 -14.82 0.87 -2.31
C LYS A 8 -13.88 1.15 -1.15
N ALA A 9 -12.70 1.67 -1.44
CA ALA A 9 -11.78 2.15 -0.43
C ALA A 9 -12.44 3.29 0.37
N PRO A 10 -12.38 3.27 1.71
CA PRO A 10 -12.82 4.40 2.50
C PRO A 10 -12.05 5.67 2.10
N ASP A 11 -12.79 6.73 1.76
CA ASP A 11 -12.20 8.03 1.45
C ASP A 11 -11.89 8.82 2.72
N PHE A 12 -10.91 9.71 2.62
CA PHE A 12 -10.56 10.60 3.73
C PHE A 12 -9.99 11.93 3.24
N THR A 13 -10.17 12.96 4.06
CA THR A 13 -9.55 14.28 3.86
C THR A 13 -8.88 14.71 5.15
N VAL A 14 -7.54 14.83 5.12
CA VAL A 14 -6.72 15.13 6.30
C VAL A 14 -5.55 16.04 5.93
N ALA A 15 -4.87 16.59 6.94
CA ALA A 15 -3.59 17.25 6.72
C ALA A 15 -2.52 16.22 6.32
N ALA A 16 -1.59 16.61 5.46
CA ALA A 16 -0.53 15.74 4.96
C ALA A 16 0.75 16.49 4.63
N VAL A 17 1.86 15.76 4.52
CA VAL A 17 3.08 16.22 3.88
C VAL A 17 3.22 15.51 2.55
N LEU A 18 3.21 16.25 1.46
CA LEU A 18 3.34 15.70 0.11
C LEU A 18 4.78 15.21 -0.16
N GLY A 19 4.94 14.38 -1.20
CA GLY A 19 6.25 13.85 -1.59
C GLY A 19 7.31 14.93 -1.91
N ASN A 20 6.89 16.13 -2.33
CA ASN A 20 7.77 17.29 -2.54
C ASN A 20 8.12 18.05 -1.24
N GLY A 21 7.53 17.67 -0.09
CA GLY A 21 7.72 18.32 1.21
C GLY A 21 6.73 19.42 1.54
N GLU A 22 5.79 19.72 0.66
CA GLU A 22 4.74 20.69 0.92
C GLU A 22 3.76 20.17 1.98
N ILE A 23 3.41 21.01 2.95
CA ILE A 23 2.38 20.72 3.95
C ILE A 23 1.04 21.25 3.40
N VAL A 24 0.04 20.38 3.39
CA VAL A 24 -1.32 20.71 2.99
C VAL A 24 -2.32 20.35 4.09
N ASP A 25 -3.31 21.22 4.31
CA ASP A 25 -4.34 21.00 5.35
C ASP A 25 -5.46 20.05 4.89
N LYS A 26 -5.61 19.89 3.57
CA LYS A 26 -6.73 19.15 2.96
C LYS A 26 -6.23 18.26 1.82
N PHE A 27 -5.60 17.16 2.17
CA PHE A 27 -5.28 16.08 1.23
C PHE A 27 -6.47 15.13 1.17
N ASN A 28 -7.06 14.92 -0.01
CA ASN A 28 -8.13 13.94 -0.22
C ASN A 28 -7.60 12.73 -1.00
N LEU A 29 -7.86 11.51 -0.49
CA LEU A 29 -7.37 10.28 -1.11
C LEU A 29 -7.94 10.08 -2.53
N HIS A 30 -9.28 10.10 -2.67
CA HIS A 30 -9.90 9.76 -3.95
C HIS A 30 -9.61 10.78 -5.05
N GLU A 31 -9.47 12.06 -4.70
CA GLU A 31 -9.02 13.09 -5.66
C GLU A 31 -7.58 12.84 -6.10
N HIS A 32 -6.70 12.47 -5.17
CA HIS A 32 -5.28 12.25 -5.43
C HIS A 32 -5.02 11.04 -6.34
N ILE A 33 -5.73 9.93 -6.11
CA ILE A 33 -5.58 8.69 -6.91
C ILE A 33 -6.50 8.63 -8.12
N LYS A 34 -7.22 9.69 -8.46
CA LYS A 34 -8.18 9.70 -9.58
C LYS A 34 -7.53 9.27 -10.89
N GLY A 35 -8.01 8.16 -11.47
CA GLY A 35 -7.46 7.58 -12.70
C GLY A 35 -6.12 6.85 -12.55
N LYS A 36 -5.69 6.63 -11.31
CA LYS A 36 -4.47 5.90 -10.95
C LYS A 36 -4.79 4.78 -9.97
N TYR A 37 -3.85 3.89 -9.77
CA TYR A 37 -3.88 2.97 -8.64
C TYR A 37 -3.42 3.70 -7.38
N GLY A 38 -3.89 3.25 -6.22
CA GLY A 38 -3.48 3.75 -4.91
C GLY A 38 -2.87 2.64 -4.06
N LEU A 39 -1.80 2.97 -3.33
CA LEU A 39 -1.31 2.17 -2.21
C LEU A 39 -1.48 2.97 -0.94
N VAL A 40 -2.42 2.58 -0.06
CA VAL A 40 -2.54 3.13 1.28
C VAL A 40 -1.77 2.24 2.24
N PHE A 41 -0.71 2.78 2.84
CA PHE A 41 0.29 2.06 3.60
C PHE A 41 0.32 2.55 5.05
N PHE A 42 -0.36 1.84 5.94
CA PHE A 42 -0.42 2.16 7.37
C PHE A 42 0.83 1.69 8.09
N TYR A 43 1.31 2.50 9.02
CA TYR A 43 2.38 2.14 9.94
C TYR A 43 2.08 2.69 11.34
N PRO A 44 2.64 2.08 12.41
CA PRO A 44 2.31 2.45 13.79
C PRO A 44 2.58 3.91 14.14
N LEU A 45 3.85 4.34 14.13
CA LEU A 45 4.29 5.67 14.58
C LEU A 45 5.61 6.08 13.91
N ASP A 46 5.79 7.40 13.78
CA ASP A 46 7.08 8.02 13.47
C ASP A 46 8.13 7.74 14.56
N PHE A 47 9.41 7.79 14.21
CA PHE A 47 10.55 7.63 15.13
C PHE A 47 10.53 6.35 15.98
N THR A 48 10.07 5.23 15.42
CA THR A 48 10.04 3.91 16.05
C THR A 48 11.07 2.94 15.44
N PHE A 49 10.82 1.61 15.49
CA PHE A 49 11.88 0.63 15.25
C PHE A 49 11.81 -0.02 13.86
N VAL A 50 10.68 -0.67 13.51
CA VAL A 50 10.49 -1.34 12.22
C VAL A 50 10.06 -0.32 11.15
N CYS A 51 9.28 0.70 11.53
CA CYS A 51 8.68 1.65 10.60
C CYS A 51 9.69 2.34 9.66
N PRO A 52 10.85 2.86 10.13
CA PRO A 52 11.80 3.50 9.22
C PRO A 52 12.31 2.55 8.15
N SER A 53 12.51 1.26 8.45
CA SER A 53 12.98 0.29 7.47
C SER A 53 11.96 0.06 6.35
N GLU A 54 10.66 0.00 6.67
CA GLU A 54 9.59 -0.13 5.67
C GLU A 54 9.43 1.13 4.83
N LEU A 55 9.44 2.31 5.49
CA LEU A 55 9.24 3.60 4.83
C LEU A 55 10.38 3.93 3.86
N ILE A 56 11.63 3.62 4.22
CA ILE A 56 12.80 3.77 3.35
C ILE A 56 12.74 2.74 2.20
N ALA A 57 12.39 1.48 2.48
CA ALA A 57 12.24 0.47 1.43
C ALA A 57 11.14 0.85 0.43
N LEU A 58 10.06 1.48 0.90
CA LEU A 58 8.99 2.01 0.06
C LEU A 58 9.50 3.13 -0.86
N ASP A 59 10.30 4.07 -0.32
CA ASP A 59 10.90 5.14 -1.12
C ASP A 59 11.88 4.61 -2.18
N HIS A 60 12.68 3.61 -1.84
CA HIS A 60 13.59 2.98 -2.79
C HIS A 60 12.89 2.33 -4.00
N ARG A 61 11.59 2.05 -3.89
CA ARG A 61 10.74 1.47 -4.95
C ARG A 61 9.81 2.48 -5.64
N MET A 62 9.95 3.78 -5.36
CA MET A 62 9.02 4.80 -5.92
C MET A 62 9.03 4.82 -7.46
N GLU A 63 10.15 4.56 -8.11
CA GLU A 63 10.21 4.46 -9.58
C GLU A 63 9.38 3.28 -10.11
N GLU A 64 9.38 2.17 -9.38
CA GLU A 64 8.59 0.99 -9.73
C GLU A 64 7.09 1.24 -9.54
N PHE A 65 6.69 1.94 -8.47
CA PHE A 65 5.30 2.37 -8.29
C PHE A 65 4.86 3.36 -9.37
N ASN A 66 5.69 4.38 -9.66
CA ASN A 66 5.40 5.38 -10.67
C ASN A 66 5.24 4.74 -12.07
N SER A 67 6.10 3.79 -12.43
CA SER A 67 6.03 3.09 -13.73
C SER A 67 4.75 2.24 -13.88
N ARG A 68 4.07 1.93 -12.79
CA ARG A 68 2.79 1.20 -12.72
C ARG A 68 1.59 2.12 -12.52
N ASN A 69 1.78 3.44 -12.61
CA ASN A 69 0.74 4.44 -12.35
C ASN A 69 0.12 4.30 -10.95
N VAL A 70 0.96 4.08 -9.93
CA VAL A 70 0.53 3.91 -8.53
C VAL A 70 0.96 5.12 -7.71
N GLU A 71 -0.01 5.76 -7.05
CA GLU A 71 0.24 6.75 -6.00
C GLU A 71 0.40 6.05 -4.65
N VAL A 72 1.43 6.44 -3.92
CA VAL A 72 1.74 5.87 -2.60
C VAL A 72 1.40 6.89 -1.52
N ILE A 73 0.60 6.47 -0.54
CA ILE A 73 0.19 7.28 0.61
C ILE A 73 0.49 6.49 1.88
N SER A 74 1.43 6.95 2.69
CA SER A 74 1.63 6.41 4.02
C SER A 74 0.71 7.10 5.03
N VAL A 75 0.27 6.36 6.06
CA VAL A 75 -0.68 6.85 7.08
C VAL A 75 -0.22 6.38 8.45
N SER A 76 -0.11 7.29 9.40
CA SER A 76 -0.05 7.00 10.83
C SER A 76 -0.87 8.00 11.64
N ILE A 77 -1.00 7.77 12.93
CA ILE A 77 -1.73 8.67 13.84
C ILE A 77 -0.94 9.93 14.21
N ASP A 78 0.30 10.05 13.74
CA ASP A 78 1.13 11.24 13.98
C ASP A 78 0.59 12.47 13.23
N SER A 79 0.98 13.64 13.69
CA SER A 79 0.64 14.90 13.03
C SER A 79 1.49 15.11 11.76
N HIS A 80 0.98 15.90 10.83
CA HIS A 80 1.76 16.34 9.65
C HIS A 80 3.04 17.11 10.05
N PHE A 81 3.09 17.75 11.22
CA PHE A 81 4.31 18.36 11.76
C PHE A 81 5.34 17.31 12.16
N THR A 82 4.91 16.21 12.79
CA THR A 82 5.78 15.08 13.14
C THR A 82 6.29 14.41 11.87
N HIS A 83 5.41 14.14 10.89
CA HIS A 83 5.80 13.62 9.58
C HIS A 83 6.84 14.50 8.89
N ASN A 84 6.63 15.82 8.90
CA ASN A 84 7.61 16.76 8.32
C ASN A 84 8.95 16.72 9.05
N ALA A 85 8.95 16.66 10.37
CA ALA A 85 10.17 16.50 11.15
C ALA A 85 10.87 15.16 10.85
N TYR A 86 10.10 14.06 10.77
CA TYR A 86 10.61 12.72 10.51
C TYR A 86 11.29 12.59 9.16
N ARG A 87 10.67 13.09 8.08
CA ARG A 87 11.25 13.08 6.74
C ARG A 87 12.42 14.05 6.55
N ASN A 88 12.55 15.08 7.39
CA ASN A 88 13.69 16.01 7.37
C ASN A 88 14.83 15.59 8.31
N THR A 89 14.63 14.57 9.13
CA THR A 89 15.67 13.99 9.97
C THR A 89 16.50 13.00 9.14
N PRO A 90 17.85 13.14 9.14
CA PRO A 90 18.72 12.21 8.43
C PRO A 90 18.57 10.76 8.92
N VAL A 91 18.73 9.78 8.02
CA VAL A 91 18.58 8.34 8.33
C VAL A 91 19.52 7.90 9.47
N GLN A 92 20.77 8.40 9.49
CA GLN A 92 21.74 8.09 10.56
C GLN A 92 21.34 8.64 11.93
N ASN A 93 20.34 9.55 11.98
CA ASN A 93 19.82 10.12 13.22
C ASN A 93 18.41 9.57 13.55
N GLY A 94 18.01 8.45 12.92
CA GLY A 94 16.74 7.78 13.18
C GLY A 94 15.54 8.33 12.41
N GLY A 95 15.76 9.24 11.46
CA GLY A 95 14.74 9.69 10.50
C GLY A 95 14.63 8.78 9.27
N ILE A 96 13.82 9.20 8.29
CA ILE A 96 13.64 8.46 7.03
C ILE A 96 14.20 9.19 5.81
N GLY A 97 14.66 10.44 5.99
CA GLY A 97 15.08 11.28 4.88
C GLY A 97 13.89 11.79 4.04
N PRO A 98 14.17 12.54 2.96
CA PRO A 98 13.14 13.15 2.13
C PRO A 98 12.45 12.13 1.21
N VAL A 99 11.55 11.33 1.77
CA VAL A 99 10.75 10.35 1.02
C VAL A 99 9.86 11.03 -0.03
N ARG A 100 9.64 10.35 -1.17
CA ARG A 100 8.99 10.88 -2.38
C ARG A 100 7.49 10.59 -2.47
N TYR A 101 6.87 10.09 -1.42
CA TYR A 101 5.43 9.81 -1.33
C TYR A 101 4.76 10.68 -0.27
N THR A 102 3.43 10.73 -0.30
CA THR A 102 2.63 11.51 0.66
C THR A 102 2.55 10.81 2.02
N MET A 103 2.66 11.60 3.10
CA MET A 103 2.47 11.16 4.48
C MET A 103 1.21 11.83 5.07
N ALA A 104 0.14 11.07 5.24
CA ALA A 104 -1.17 11.55 5.72
C ALA A 104 -1.30 11.38 7.23
N ALA A 105 -1.81 12.42 7.91
CA ALA A 105 -1.89 12.51 9.37
C ALA A 105 -3.27 12.07 9.87
N ASP A 106 -3.39 10.89 10.46
CA ASP A 106 -4.63 10.35 11.02
C ASP A 106 -4.77 10.64 12.53
N MET A 107 -4.63 11.90 12.92
CA MET A 107 -4.62 12.33 14.34
C MET A 107 -5.89 11.99 15.11
N ASN A 108 -7.02 11.82 14.44
CA ASN A 108 -8.31 11.47 15.06
C ASN A 108 -8.66 9.98 14.90
N HIS A 109 -7.76 9.18 14.37
CA HIS A 109 -7.88 7.73 14.14
C HIS A 109 -9.00 7.31 13.16
N SER A 110 -9.63 8.26 12.48
CA SER A 110 -10.75 7.96 11.59
C SER A 110 -10.38 7.09 10.40
N ILE A 111 -9.14 7.24 9.88
CA ILE A 111 -8.65 6.44 8.76
C ILE A 111 -8.34 5.02 9.24
N CYS A 112 -7.56 4.86 10.32
CA CYS A 112 -7.25 3.54 10.90
C CYS A 112 -8.51 2.74 11.23
N GLN A 113 -9.53 3.40 11.78
CA GLN A 113 -10.82 2.77 12.11
C GLN A 113 -11.59 2.36 10.85
N SER A 114 -11.68 3.23 9.84
CA SER A 114 -12.39 2.94 8.60
C SER A 114 -11.77 1.81 7.79
N TYR A 115 -10.43 1.69 7.83
CA TYR A 115 -9.69 0.58 7.21
C TYR A 115 -9.60 -0.65 8.12
N GLY A 116 -10.08 -0.58 9.35
CA GLY A 116 -10.09 -1.69 10.32
C GLY A 116 -8.71 -2.14 10.78
N VAL A 117 -7.75 -1.23 10.82
CA VAL A 117 -6.34 -1.50 11.18
C VAL A 117 -5.92 -0.87 12.51
N GLU A 118 -6.83 -0.25 13.24
CA GLU A 118 -6.49 0.28 14.57
C GLU A 118 -6.24 -0.86 15.57
N HIS A 119 -5.11 -0.78 16.27
CA HIS A 119 -4.79 -1.71 17.35
C HIS A 119 -5.67 -1.42 18.57
N PRO A 120 -6.46 -2.40 19.09
CA PRO A 120 -7.55 -2.14 20.03
C PRO A 120 -7.12 -1.60 21.41
N VAL A 121 -5.84 -1.76 21.75
CA VAL A 121 -5.31 -1.33 23.06
C VAL A 121 -4.33 -0.18 22.91
N ALA A 122 -3.42 -0.26 21.91
CA ALA A 122 -2.36 0.73 21.75
C ALA A 122 -2.81 2.02 21.04
N GLY A 123 -3.98 2.01 20.36
CA GLY A 123 -4.49 3.17 19.63
C GLY A 123 -3.59 3.62 18.47
N ILE A 124 -2.81 2.69 17.89
CA ILE A 124 -1.94 2.93 16.74
C ILE A 124 -2.35 2.00 15.59
N ALA A 125 -1.88 2.23 14.39
CA ALA A 125 -2.19 1.35 13.28
C ALA A 125 -1.38 0.05 13.34
N PHE A 126 -2.02 -1.09 13.00
CA PHE A 126 -1.31 -2.27 12.49
C PHE A 126 -0.62 -1.93 11.17
N ARG A 127 0.30 -2.80 10.72
CA ARG A 127 0.99 -2.64 9.45
C ARG A 127 0.08 -3.08 8.29
N GLY A 128 -0.84 -2.19 7.91
CA GLY A 128 -1.79 -2.40 6.81
C GLY A 128 -1.25 -1.88 5.48
N ALA A 129 -1.46 -2.62 4.39
CA ALA A 129 -1.23 -2.17 3.02
C ALA A 129 -2.45 -2.52 2.18
N PHE A 130 -3.02 -1.53 1.49
CA PHE A 130 -4.24 -1.68 0.70
C PHE A 130 -3.97 -1.21 -0.72
N ILE A 131 -4.14 -2.10 -1.69
CA ILE A 131 -4.01 -1.81 -3.12
C ILE A 131 -5.40 -1.45 -3.64
N ILE A 132 -5.52 -0.27 -4.23
CA ILE A 132 -6.76 0.31 -4.74
C ILE A 132 -6.62 0.45 -6.27
N ASP A 133 -7.62 -0.01 -7.01
CA ASP A 133 -7.63 0.11 -8.47
C ASP A 133 -8.08 1.51 -8.94
N THR A 134 -8.03 1.73 -10.25
CA THR A 134 -8.41 3.01 -10.88
C THR A 134 -9.90 3.37 -10.73
N GLN A 135 -10.71 2.43 -10.28
CA GLN A 135 -12.13 2.63 -9.96
C GLN A 135 -12.36 2.90 -8.47
N GLY A 136 -11.29 2.91 -7.66
CA GLY A 136 -11.34 3.12 -6.22
C GLY A 136 -11.76 1.87 -5.43
N MET A 137 -11.63 0.66 -5.99
CA MET A 137 -11.93 -0.60 -5.32
C MET A 137 -10.67 -1.17 -4.68
N VAL A 138 -10.77 -1.65 -3.45
CA VAL A 138 -9.68 -2.40 -2.82
C VAL A 138 -9.56 -3.77 -3.48
N ARG A 139 -8.38 -4.05 -4.06
CA ARG A 139 -8.11 -5.32 -4.76
C ARG A 139 -7.29 -6.30 -3.92
N SER A 140 -6.48 -5.78 -3.00
CA SER A 140 -5.70 -6.60 -2.07
C SER A 140 -5.49 -5.85 -0.76
N GLN A 141 -5.36 -6.60 0.33
CA GLN A 141 -4.94 -6.08 1.63
C GLN A 141 -3.97 -7.05 2.30
N ILE A 142 -2.92 -6.49 2.89
CA ILE A 142 -1.97 -7.19 3.76
C ILE A 142 -2.01 -6.47 5.11
N VAL A 143 -2.21 -7.19 6.20
CA VAL A 143 -2.20 -6.62 7.55
C VAL A 143 -1.33 -7.49 8.44
N ASN A 144 -0.17 -6.96 8.85
CA ASN A 144 0.74 -7.62 9.78
C ASN A 144 0.63 -7.03 11.17
N ASP A 145 0.96 -7.83 12.17
CA ASP A 145 1.17 -7.37 13.54
C ASP A 145 2.40 -6.46 13.64
N LEU A 146 2.49 -5.70 14.74
CA LEU A 146 3.46 -4.62 14.95
C LEU A 146 4.93 -5.03 14.75
N PRO A 147 5.41 -6.24 15.17
CA PRO A 147 6.82 -6.63 15.02
C PRO A 147 7.18 -7.13 13.62
N ILE A 148 6.22 -7.30 12.70
CA ILE A 148 6.43 -7.98 11.41
C ILE A 148 6.37 -6.97 10.25
N GLY A 149 7.56 -6.55 9.77
CA GLY A 149 7.68 -5.70 8.57
C GLY A 149 7.13 -6.38 7.30
N ARG A 150 6.65 -5.58 6.36
CA ARG A 150 6.10 -6.05 5.08
C ARG A 150 7.18 -6.14 4.02
N ASN A 151 7.00 -7.05 3.07
CA ASN A 151 7.82 -7.14 1.88
C ASN A 151 7.24 -6.22 0.78
N ILE A 152 7.99 -5.18 0.41
CA ILE A 152 7.54 -4.19 -0.60
C ILE A 152 7.50 -4.82 -2.00
N ASP A 153 8.41 -5.75 -2.31
CA ASP A 153 8.43 -6.44 -3.61
C ASP A 153 7.18 -7.34 -3.78
N GLU A 154 6.63 -7.91 -2.69
CA GLU A 154 5.35 -8.63 -2.72
C GLU A 154 4.15 -7.70 -2.98
N ILE A 155 4.19 -6.49 -2.47
CA ILE A 155 3.16 -5.48 -2.78
C ILE A 155 3.21 -5.14 -4.27
N ILE A 156 4.41 -4.92 -4.83
CA ILE A 156 4.61 -4.64 -6.26
C ILE A 156 4.15 -5.83 -7.10
N ARG A 157 4.53 -7.06 -6.74
CA ARG A 157 4.06 -8.28 -7.40
C ARG A 157 2.54 -8.37 -7.44
N THR A 158 1.88 -8.02 -6.33
CA THR A 158 0.43 -8.06 -6.25
C THR A 158 -0.22 -6.97 -7.12
N ILE A 159 0.38 -5.78 -7.22
CA ILE A 159 -0.05 -4.72 -8.15
C ILE A 159 0.07 -5.22 -9.59
N ASP A 160 1.20 -5.84 -9.96
CA ASP A 160 1.39 -6.43 -11.30
C ASP A 160 0.31 -7.47 -11.62
N ALA A 161 -0.07 -8.30 -10.64
CA ALA A 161 -1.12 -9.31 -10.80
C ALA A 161 -2.52 -8.67 -11.01
N VAL A 162 -2.82 -7.58 -10.29
CA VAL A 162 -4.08 -6.84 -10.49
C VAL A 162 -4.13 -6.24 -11.90
N GLN A 163 -3.06 -5.57 -12.33
CA GLN A 163 -2.98 -4.95 -13.66
C GLN A 163 -3.03 -6.00 -14.78
N PHE A 164 -2.34 -7.13 -14.62
CA PHE A 164 -2.39 -8.24 -15.57
C PHE A 164 -3.81 -8.79 -15.76
N PHE A 165 -4.52 -9.01 -14.65
CA PHE A 165 -5.92 -9.48 -14.72
C PHE A 165 -6.83 -8.46 -15.42
N GLU A 166 -6.65 -7.17 -15.15
CA GLU A 166 -7.46 -6.11 -15.79
C GLU A 166 -7.17 -5.97 -17.28
N GLU A 167 -5.92 -6.17 -17.70
CA GLU A 167 -5.51 -6.06 -19.10
C GLU A 167 -5.88 -7.29 -19.93
N HIS A 168 -5.69 -8.50 -19.37
CA HIS A 168 -5.79 -9.76 -20.14
C HIS A 168 -7.05 -10.57 -19.84
N GLY A 169 -7.74 -10.31 -18.71
CA GLY A 169 -8.88 -11.12 -18.25
C GLY A 169 -8.48 -12.54 -17.80
N GLU A 170 -7.19 -12.84 -17.76
CA GLU A 170 -6.66 -14.11 -17.29
C GLU A 170 -6.33 -14.02 -15.79
N VAL A 171 -6.56 -15.12 -15.05
CA VAL A 171 -6.27 -15.15 -13.62
C VAL A 171 -4.79 -15.46 -13.36
N CYS A 172 -4.29 -14.94 -12.25
CA CYS A 172 -2.93 -15.15 -11.79
C CYS A 172 -2.86 -16.37 -10.86
N PRO A 173 -2.20 -17.46 -11.24
CA PRO A 173 -2.03 -18.64 -10.39
C PRO A 173 -1.19 -18.37 -9.13
N ALA A 174 -1.07 -19.36 -8.26
CA ALA A 174 -0.22 -19.27 -7.07
C ALA A 174 1.22 -18.89 -7.46
N GLY A 175 1.80 -17.96 -6.71
CA GLY A 175 3.19 -17.51 -6.95
C GLY A 175 3.41 -16.69 -8.22
N TRP A 176 2.38 -16.39 -9.02
CA TRP A 176 2.49 -15.64 -10.26
C TRP A 176 3.25 -14.32 -10.07
N LYS A 177 4.12 -14.02 -10.98
CA LYS A 177 4.87 -12.76 -11.07
C LYS A 177 4.90 -12.26 -12.51
N LYS A 178 5.21 -10.99 -12.69
CA LYS A 178 5.24 -10.34 -14.00
C LYS A 178 6.15 -11.09 -14.96
N GLY A 179 5.61 -11.47 -16.12
CA GLY A 179 6.27 -12.28 -17.14
C GLY A 179 5.86 -13.75 -17.14
N ASP A 180 5.21 -14.23 -16.07
CA ASP A 180 4.64 -15.58 -16.05
C ASP A 180 3.34 -15.65 -16.86
N VAL A 181 2.99 -16.87 -17.29
CA VAL A 181 1.74 -17.10 -18.02
C VAL A 181 0.54 -17.01 -17.09
N GLY A 182 -0.52 -16.39 -17.58
CA GLY A 182 -1.83 -16.40 -16.91
C GLY A 182 -2.56 -17.73 -17.12
N MET A 183 -3.71 -17.87 -16.48
CA MET A 183 -4.58 -19.03 -16.62
C MET A 183 -5.98 -18.56 -17.02
N LYS A 184 -6.56 -19.17 -18.07
CA LYS A 184 -7.96 -18.88 -18.44
C LYS A 184 -8.89 -19.42 -17.36
N ALA A 185 -9.83 -18.57 -16.92
CA ALA A 185 -10.83 -18.92 -15.90
C ALA A 185 -11.93 -19.85 -16.46
N SER A 186 -11.55 -21.05 -16.92
CA SER A 186 -12.44 -22.08 -17.43
C SER A 186 -11.92 -23.46 -17.05
N PRO A 187 -12.78 -24.50 -16.96
CA PRO A 187 -12.35 -25.87 -16.67
C PRO A 187 -11.23 -26.38 -17.59
N GLN A 188 -11.35 -26.08 -18.90
CA GLN A 188 -10.33 -26.44 -19.87
C GLN A 188 -9.03 -25.67 -19.66
N GLY A 189 -9.09 -24.33 -19.43
CA GLY A 189 -7.91 -23.50 -19.16
C GLY A 189 -7.17 -23.94 -17.91
N VAL A 190 -7.88 -24.30 -16.85
CA VAL A 190 -7.28 -24.87 -15.63
C VAL A 190 -6.56 -26.19 -15.95
N ALA A 191 -7.21 -27.13 -16.68
CA ALA A 191 -6.61 -28.40 -17.03
C ALA A 191 -5.32 -28.24 -17.88
N GLU A 192 -5.37 -27.34 -18.88
CA GLU A 192 -4.21 -27.03 -19.75
C GLU A 192 -3.06 -26.40 -18.96
N TYR A 193 -3.36 -25.47 -18.03
CA TYR A 193 -2.36 -24.84 -17.18
C TYR A 193 -1.70 -25.85 -16.23
N LEU A 194 -2.50 -26.62 -15.50
CA LEU A 194 -2.00 -27.59 -14.52
C LEU A 194 -1.22 -28.73 -15.16
N ALA A 195 -1.62 -29.18 -16.36
CA ALA A 195 -0.88 -30.20 -17.10
C ALA A 195 0.58 -29.79 -17.40
N LYS A 196 0.84 -28.48 -17.52
CA LYS A 196 2.17 -27.94 -17.85
C LYS A 196 2.97 -27.47 -16.63
N ASN A 197 2.29 -26.95 -15.59
CA ASN A 197 2.93 -26.17 -14.53
C ASN A 197 2.75 -26.77 -13.12
N SER A 198 1.97 -27.85 -12.94
CA SER A 198 1.68 -28.38 -11.58
C SER A 198 2.92 -28.87 -10.82
N GLY A 199 4.01 -29.19 -11.52
CA GLY A 199 5.25 -29.62 -10.88
C GLY A 199 6.07 -28.47 -10.27
N ASP A 200 5.79 -27.22 -10.66
CA ASP A 200 6.52 -26.02 -10.25
C ASP A 200 5.70 -25.13 -9.26
N LEU A 201 4.53 -25.57 -8.83
CA LEU A 201 3.63 -24.88 -7.92
C LEU A 201 3.98 -25.11 -6.44
#